data_301c88ecc931402e2a685f4aed8f1127
#
_entry.id   301c88ecc931402e2a685f4aed8f1127
#
_cell.length_a   1.000
_cell.length_b   1.000
_cell.length_c   1.000
_cell.angle_alpha   90.00
_cell.angle_beta   90.00
_cell.angle_gamma   90.00
#
_symmetry.space_group_name_H-M   'P 1'
#
loop_
_entity.id
_entity.type
_entity.pdbx_description
1 polymer ?
#
loop_
_entity_poly.entity_id
_entity_poly.type
_entity_poly.pdbx_seq_one_letter_code
_entity_poly.pdbx_strand_id
1 'polypeptide(L)'
;APITAYAQQTRGLLGTIVTSLTGRDKNVVTGEVQVLSTATQTFLGTTVGGVMWTVYHGAGSRTLAGAKHPALQMYTNVDQDLVGWPAPPGAKSLEPCTCGSADLYLVTRDADVIPARRRGDSTASLLSPRPLACLKGSSGGPVMCPSGHVAGIFRAAVCTRGVAKALQFIPVETLSTQTRSPSFSDNSTPPAVPQSYQVGYLHAPTGSGKSTKVPAAYVAQGYTVLVLNPSVAATLGFGSFMSRA
;
A
#
# COMPACT_ATOMS: atom_id res chain seq x y z
N ALA A 1 16.05 -16.66 -13.92
CA ALA A 1 15.75 -17.97 -13.33
C ALA A 1 14.43 -18.49 -13.89
N PRO A 2 14.27 -19.79 -14.04
CA PRO A 2 13.00 -20.35 -14.46
C PRO A 2 11.89 -19.98 -13.47
N ILE A 3 10.70 -19.72 -13.96
CA ILE A 3 9.51 -19.36 -13.15
C ILE A 3 9.25 -20.43 -12.07
N THR A 4 9.49 -21.72 -12.38
CA THR A 4 9.33 -22.81 -11.41
C THR A 4 10.25 -22.64 -10.20
N ALA A 5 11.51 -22.27 -10.40
CA ALA A 5 12.45 -22.02 -9.30
C ALA A 5 12.01 -20.80 -8.47
N TYR A 6 11.54 -19.76 -9.13
CA TYR A 6 10.98 -18.60 -8.43
C TYR A 6 9.76 -18.97 -7.57
N ALA A 7 8.83 -19.75 -8.12
CA ALA A 7 7.65 -20.19 -7.37
C ALA A 7 8.01 -21.00 -6.13
N GLN A 8 9.04 -21.85 -6.21
CA GLN A 8 9.53 -22.61 -5.05
C GLN A 8 10.09 -21.69 -3.96
N GLN A 9 10.87 -20.67 -4.33
CA GLN A 9 11.34 -19.67 -3.38
C GLN A 9 10.19 -18.90 -2.75
N THR A 10 9.21 -18.49 -3.56
CA THR A 10 8.03 -17.76 -3.10
C THR A 10 7.21 -18.59 -2.13
N ARG A 11 7.08 -19.90 -2.34
CA ARG A 11 6.34 -20.80 -1.44
C ARG A 11 6.92 -20.80 -0.04
N GLY A 12 8.23 -20.83 0.12
CA GLY A 12 8.89 -20.72 1.41
C GLY A 12 8.64 -19.38 2.10
N LEU A 13 8.54 -18.30 1.33
CA LEU A 13 8.27 -16.95 1.84
C LEU A 13 6.79 -16.74 2.17
N LEU A 14 5.88 -17.25 1.36
CA LEU A 14 4.44 -17.08 1.55
C LEU A 14 3.88 -17.95 2.68
N GLY A 15 4.50 -19.11 2.95
CA GLY A 15 3.98 -20.10 3.89
C GLY A 15 4.07 -19.73 5.36
N THR A 16 4.83 -18.70 5.73
CA THR A 16 5.19 -18.45 7.12
C THR A 16 4.84 -17.08 7.66
N ILE A 17 4.49 -16.10 6.81
CA ILE A 17 4.44 -14.71 7.28
C ILE A 17 3.23 -13.97 6.73
N VAL A 18 2.37 -13.54 7.65
CA VAL A 18 1.24 -12.67 7.38
C VAL A 18 1.53 -11.31 8.01
N THR A 19 1.63 -10.27 7.19
CA THR A 19 1.80 -8.91 7.67
C THR A 19 0.44 -8.25 7.79
N SER A 20 0.09 -7.80 9.00
CA SER A 20 -1.18 -7.14 9.26
C SER A 20 -1.16 -5.68 8.81
N LEU A 21 -2.22 -5.25 8.14
CA LEU A 21 -2.46 -3.85 7.80
C LEU A 21 -3.14 -3.06 8.93
N THR A 22 -3.34 -3.66 10.10
CA THR A 22 -3.93 -2.98 11.26
C THR A 22 -2.90 -2.26 12.13
N GLY A 23 -1.60 -2.40 11.83
CA GLY A 23 -0.52 -1.83 12.62
C GLY A 23 -0.20 -2.56 13.93
N ARG A 24 -0.84 -3.70 14.19
CA ARG A 24 -0.70 -4.46 15.45
C ARG A 24 0.27 -5.63 15.34
N ASP A 25 0.55 -6.11 14.16
CA ASP A 25 1.49 -7.18 13.94
C ASP A 25 2.90 -6.62 13.79
N LYS A 26 3.85 -7.21 14.53
CA LYS A 26 5.24 -6.75 14.59
C LYS A 26 6.19 -7.58 13.73
N ASN A 27 5.70 -8.58 13.02
CA ASN A 27 6.53 -9.42 12.17
C ASN A 27 6.90 -8.68 10.88
N VAL A 28 8.18 -8.46 10.68
CA VAL A 28 8.73 -7.85 9.48
C VAL A 28 9.07 -8.94 8.49
N VAL A 29 8.55 -8.80 7.28
CA VAL A 29 8.79 -9.75 6.20
C VAL A 29 9.83 -9.19 5.25
N THR A 30 10.77 -10.03 4.85
CA THR A 30 11.92 -9.65 4.01
C THR A 30 11.87 -10.27 2.60
N GLY A 31 10.75 -10.86 2.21
CA GLY A 31 10.57 -11.45 0.87
C GLY A 31 10.12 -10.45 -0.19
N GLU A 32 10.27 -10.84 -1.46
CA GLU A 32 9.80 -10.03 -2.60
C GLU A 32 8.27 -10.00 -2.70
N VAL A 33 7.61 -11.07 -2.28
CA VAL A 33 6.15 -11.20 -2.25
C VAL A 33 5.72 -11.51 -0.83
N GLN A 34 4.76 -10.75 -0.33
CA GLN A 34 4.28 -10.86 1.03
C GLN A 34 2.78 -11.11 1.08
N VAL A 35 2.34 -11.90 2.05
CA VAL A 35 0.92 -12.04 2.35
C VAL A 35 0.50 -10.90 3.28
N LEU A 36 -0.46 -10.13 2.83
CA LEU A 36 -1.03 -9.01 3.58
C LEU A 36 -2.44 -9.38 4.02
N SER A 37 -2.82 -8.95 5.22
CA SER A 37 -4.16 -9.19 5.73
C SER A 37 -4.76 -7.99 6.42
N THR A 38 -6.06 -7.83 6.23
CA THR A 38 -6.92 -6.96 7.04
C THR A 38 -7.80 -7.84 7.91
N ALA A 39 -8.68 -7.23 8.70
CA ALA A 39 -9.64 -7.98 9.52
C ALA A 39 -10.59 -8.88 8.68
N THR A 40 -10.79 -8.56 7.40
CA THR A 40 -11.82 -9.20 6.55
C THR A 40 -11.27 -9.97 5.37
N GLN A 41 -10.02 -9.74 4.96
CA GLN A 41 -9.49 -10.36 3.74
C GLN A 41 -7.97 -10.48 3.78
N THR A 42 -7.48 -11.37 2.91
CA THR A 42 -6.05 -11.61 2.69
C THR A 42 -5.73 -11.43 1.20
N PHE A 43 -4.61 -10.83 0.90
CA PHE A 43 -4.12 -10.56 -0.45
C PHE A 43 -2.60 -10.48 -0.44
N LEU A 44 -1.99 -10.13 -1.56
CA LEU A 44 -0.53 -10.09 -1.70
C LEU A 44 -0.01 -8.68 -1.88
N GLY A 45 1.23 -8.47 -1.48
CA GLY A 45 2.05 -7.31 -1.81
C GLY A 45 3.30 -7.74 -2.55
N THR A 46 3.72 -6.96 -3.53
CA THR A 46 4.89 -7.21 -4.37
C THR A 46 5.86 -6.05 -4.28
N THR A 47 7.10 -6.34 -3.92
CA THR A 47 8.15 -5.32 -3.79
C THR A 47 8.89 -5.17 -5.11
N VAL A 48 8.83 -3.98 -5.67
CA VAL A 48 9.53 -3.60 -6.90
C VAL A 48 10.20 -2.24 -6.67
N GLY A 49 11.49 -2.18 -6.90
CA GLY A 49 12.23 -0.93 -6.78
C GLY A 49 12.19 -0.27 -5.39
N GLY A 50 12.19 -1.05 -4.33
CA GLY A 50 12.14 -0.54 -2.95
C GLY A 50 10.75 -0.10 -2.47
N VAL A 51 9.71 -0.37 -3.23
CA VAL A 51 8.32 -0.07 -2.88
C VAL A 51 7.51 -1.36 -2.87
N MET A 52 6.75 -1.58 -1.81
CA MET A 52 5.78 -2.67 -1.77
C MET A 52 4.45 -2.20 -2.32
N TRP A 53 4.04 -2.81 -3.42
CA TRP A 53 2.82 -2.48 -4.15
C TRP A 53 1.72 -3.49 -3.87
N THR A 54 0.51 -3.02 -3.80
CA THR A 54 -0.69 -3.86 -3.73
C THR A 54 -1.90 -3.13 -4.32
N VAL A 55 -3.05 -3.78 -4.24
CA VAL A 55 -4.30 -3.24 -4.77
C VAL A 55 -5.04 -2.40 -3.72
N TYR A 56 -5.60 -1.28 -4.17
CA TYR A 56 -6.37 -0.40 -3.30
C TYR A 56 -7.62 -1.08 -2.73
N HIS A 57 -8.31 -1.90 -3.52
CA HIS A 57 -9.50 -2.61 -3.06
C HIS A 57 -9.21 -3.61 -1.92
N GLY A 58 -7.95 -4.02 -1.75
CA GLY A 58 -7.50 -4.81 -0.61
C GLY A 58 -7.07 -3.96 0.58
N ALA A 59 -6.12 -3.07 0.35
CA ALA A 59 -5.46 -2.31 1.40
C ALA A 59 -6.15 -0.99 1.77
N GLY A 60 -6.88 -0.36 0.83
CA GLY A 60 -7.40 0.98 1.04
C GLY A 60 -6.28 1.97 1.35
N SER A 61 -6.55 2.92 2.23
CA SER A 61 -5.57 3.93 2.67
C SER A 61 -4.87 3.54 3.97
N ARG A 62 -4.76 2.24 4.27
CA ARG A 62 -4.20 1.75 5.53
C ARG A 62 -2.69 1.91 5.60
N THR A 63 -2.18 2.02 6.81
CA THR A 63 -0.75 1.91 7.08
C THR A 63 -0.32 0.44 7.07
N LEU A 64 0.93 0.20 6.70
CA LEU A 64 1.55 -1.12 6.77
C LEU A 64 2.24 -1.28 8.11
N ALA A 65 1.97 -2.39 8.81
CA ALA A 65 2.65 -2.68 10.07
C ALA A 65 4.15 -2.90 9.85
N GLY A 66 4.96 -2.21 10.62
CA GLY A 66 6.41 -2.34 10.61
C GLY A 66 6.95 -2.76 11.97
N ALA A 67 8.24 -3.12 12.03
CA ALA A 67 8.89 -3.58 13.25
C ALA A 67 8.95 -2.50 14.33
N LYS A 68 9.14 -1.24 13.96
CA LYS A 68 9.27 -0.11 14.89
C LYS A 68 8.12 0.87 14.75
N HIS A 69 7.73 1.19 13.51
CA HIS A 69 6.69 2.16 13.21
C HIS A 69 5.84 1.68 12.05
N PRO A 70 4.54 1.98 12.05
CA PRO A 70 3.70 1.76 10.87
C PRO A 70 4.22 2.59 9.69
N ALA A 71 4.27 2.00 8.50
CA ALA A 71 4.63 2.70 7.28
C ALA A 71 3.40 3.38 6.67
N LEU A 72 3.53 4.66 6.34
CA LEU A 72 2.52 5.41 5.60
C LEU A 72 2.59 5.07 4.11
N GLN A 73 1.47 5.12 3.42
CA GLN A 73 1.46 4.96 1.97
C GLN A 73 2.23 6.08 1.29
N MET A 74 3.17 5.70 0.42
CA MET A 74 3.88 6.65 -0.46
C MET A 74 3.07 6.98 -1.69
N TYR A 75 2.28 6.03 -2.16
CA TYR A 75 1.48 6.13 -3.38
C TYR A 75 0.07 5.62 -3.10
N THR A 76 -0.92 6.38 -3.54
CA THR A 76 -2.33 5.99 -3.45
C THR A 76 -3.01 6.46 -4.73
N ASN A 77 -3.45 5.52 -5.53
CA ASN A 77 -4.15 5.81 -6.78
C ASN A 77 -5.41 4.93 -6.85
N VAL A 78 -6.54 5.51 -6.48
CA VAL A 78 -7.82 4.81 -6.44
C VAL A 78 -8.29 4.40 -7.84
N ASP A 79 -8.07 5.26 -8.84
CA ASP A 79 -8.52 5.02 -10.20
C ASP A 79 -7.79 3.84 -10.84
N GLN A 80 -6.51 3.68 -10.54
CA GLN A 80 -5.70 2.55 -11.02
C GLN A 80 -5.70 1.36 -10.06
N ASP A 81 -6.42 1.47 -8.94
CA ASP A 81 -6.51 0.41 -7.92
C ASP A 81 -5.12 0.05 -7.33
N LEU A 82 -4.27 1.04 -7.11
CA LEU A 82 -2.87 0.84 -6.75
C LEU A 82 -2.49 1.63 -5.50
N VAL A 83 -1.79 0.97 -4.59
CA VAL A 83 -1.16 1.60 -3.43
C VAL A 83 0.27 1.10 -3.26
N GLY A 84 1.12 1.89 -2.64
CA GLY A 84 2.49 1.52 -2.35
C GLY A 84 2.98 2.09 -1.03
N TRP A 85 3.79 1.30 -0.33
CA TRP A 85 4.51 1.71 0.88
C TRP A 85 6.01 1.57 0.66
N PRO A 86 6.83 2.29 1.41
CA PRO A 86 8.25 1.96 1.47
C PRO A 86 8.42 0.49 1.85
N ALA A 87 9.26 -0.24 1.10
CA ALA A 87 9.54 -1.63 1.44
C ALA A 87 10.19 -1.70 2.84
N PRO A 88 9.86 -2.74 3.63
CA PRO A 88 10.51 -2.94 4.92
C PRO A 88 12.04 -3.04 4.77
N PRO A 89 12.81 -2.62 5.78
CA PRO A 89 14.27 -2.77 5.73
C PRO A 89 14.67 -4.23 5.52
N GLY A 90 15.59 -4.45 4.60
CA GLY A 90 16.05 -5.80 4.24
C GLY A 90 15.13 -6.55 3.28
N ALA A 91 14.01 -5.98 2.85
CA ALA A 91 13.15 -6.58 1.83
C ALA A 91 13.87 -6.64 0.48
N LYS A 92 13.74 -7.80 -0.19
CA LYS A 92 14.26 -7.97 -1.54
C LYS A 92 13.26 -7.42 -2.55
N SER A 93 13.76 -6.77 -3.59
CA SER A 93 12.95 -6.24 -4.69
C SER A 93 13.05 -7.14 -5.91
N LEU A 94 11.92 -7.31 -6.59
CA LEU A 94 11.88 -7.86 -7.93
C LEU A 94 12.24 -6.78 -8.95
N GLU A 95 12.88 -7.21 -10.04
CA GLU A 95 13.21 -6.31 -11.14
C GLU A 95 12.03 -6.17 -12.11
N PRO A 96 11.79 -4.97 -12.62
CA PRO A 96 10.76 -4.78 -13.64
C PRO A 96 11.15 -5.45 -14.96
N CYS A 97 10.15 -6.04 -15.62
CA CYS A 97 10.34 -6.66 -16.93
C CYS A 97 10.53 -5.60 -18.02
N THR A 98 11.54 -5.79 -18.85
CA THR A 98 11.80 -4.96 -20.03
C THR A 98 11.71 -5.74 -21.34
N CYS A 99 11.46 -7.04 -21.28
CA CYS A 99 11.51 -7.91 -22.46
C CYS A 99 10.24 -7.83 -23.33
N GLY A 100 9.11 -7.33 -22.81
CA GLY A 100 7.86 -7.22 -23.54
C GLY A 100 7.26 -8.57 -23.95
N SER A 101 7.63 -9.69 -23.30
CA SER A 101 7.13 -11.01 -23.63
C SER A 101 5.61 -11.08 -23.55
N ALA A 102 4.98 -11.76 -24.50
CA ALA A 102 3.56 -12.07 -24.48
C ALA A 102 3.23 -13.22 -23.51
N ASP A 103 4.21 -14.03 -23.15
CA ASP A 103 4.04 -15.11 -22.18
C ASP A 103 4.20 -14.55 -20.77
N LEU A 104 3.17 -14.70 -19.96
CA LEU A 104 3.12 -14.20 -18.59
C LEU A 104 2.75 -15.32 -17.62
N TYR A 105 3.09 -15.12 -16.37
CA TYR A 105 2.88 -16.10 -15.30
C TYR A 105 2.39 -15.39 -14.05
N LEU A 106 1.22 -15.75 -13.56
CA LEU A 106 0.74 -15.28 -12.26
C LEU A 106 1.28 -16.20 -11.17
N VAL A 107 1.90 -15.63 -10.15
CA VAL A 107 2.25 -16.36 -8.93
C VAL A 107 1.15 -16.13 -7.90
N THR A 108 0.47 -17.21 -7.50
CA THR A 108 -0.66 -17.13 -6.58
C THR A 108 -0.21 -17.10 -5.12
N ARG A 109 -1.16 -16.85 -4.24
CA ARG A 109 -0.93 -16.90 -2.79
C ARG A 109 -0.39 -18.25 -2.32
N ASP A 110 -0.78 -19.33 -2.95
CA ASP A 110 -0.30 -20.69 -2.64
C ASP A 110 1.03 -21.02 -3.35
N ALA A 111 1.65 -20.01 -3.96
CA ALA A 111 2.88 -20.14 -4.76
C ALA A 111 2.73 -21.05 -5.99
N ASP A 112 1.50 -21.22 -6.47
CA ASP A 112 1.27 -21.85 -7.76
C ASP A 112 1.56 -20.86 -8.90
N VAL A 113 2.01 -21.39 -10.02
CA VAL A 113 2.30 -20.62 -11.23
C VAL A 113 1.23 -20.90 -12.26
N ILE A 114 0.52 -19.83 -12.65
CA ILE A 114 -0.55 -19.92 -13.64
C ILE A 114 -0.10 -19.24 -14.92
N PRO A 115 0.13 -20.01 -16.01
CA PRO A 115 0.54 -19.42 -17.29
C PRO A 115 -0.62 -18.68 -17.96
N ALA A 116 -0.28 -17.54 -18.55
CA ALA A 116 -1.21 -16.68 -19.25
C ALA A 116 -0.55 -16.06 -20.48
N ARG A 117 -1.34 -15.55 -21.39
CA ARG A 117 -0.85 -14.87 -22.59
C ARG A 117 -1.38 -13.45 -22.62
N ARG A 118 -0.48 -12.50 -22.77
CA ARG A 118 -0.83 -11.08 -22.85
C ARG A 118 -1.78 -10.84 -24.03
N ARG A 119 -2.87 -10.14 -23.78
CA ARG A 119 -3.86 -9.73 -24.79
C ARG A 119 -3.89 -8.21 -25.00
N GLY A 120 -3.42 -7.46 -24.03
CA GLY A 120 -3.37 -6.01 -24.07
C GLY A 120 -2.39 -5.50 -23.04
N ASP A 121 -2.41 -4.20 -22.79
CA ASP A 121 -1.48 -3.56 -21.85
C ASP A 121 -1.72 -4.00 -20.40
N SER A 122 -2.97 -4.34 -20.06
CA SER A 122 -3.39 -4.67 -18.70
C SER A 122 -4.20 -5.96 -18.60
N THR A 123 -4.23 -6.77 -19.66
CA THR A 123 -5.01 -8.01 -19.70
C THR A 123 -4.19 -9.17 -20.25
N ALA A 124 -4.44 -10.36 -19.70
CA ALA A 124 -3.86 -11.61 -20.20
C ALA A 124 -4.90 -12.73 -20.10
N SER A 125 -4.96 -13.59 -21.10
CA SER A 125 -5.83 -14.77 -21.09
C SER A 125 -5.10 -15.93 -20.43
N LEU A 126 -5.77 -16.66 -19.56
CA LEU A 126 -5.23 -17.91 -19.00
C LEU A 126 -5.12 -18.96 -20.11
N LEU A 127 -4.01 -19.69 -20.17
CA LEU A 127 -3.85 -20.81 -21.11
C LEU A 127 -4.83 -21.94 -20.82
N SER A 128 -5.14 -22.15 -19.54
CA SER A 128 -6.18 -23.08 -19.11
C SER A 128 -7.06 -22.39 -18.06
N PRO A 129 -8.38 -22.42 -18.21
CA PRO A 129 -9.29 -21.89 -17.21
C PRO A 129 -9.03 -22.51 -15.84
N ARG A 130 -9.19 -21.72 -14.77
CA ARG A 130 -9.00 -22.15 -13.40
C ARG A 130 -10.22 -21.80 -12.56
N PRO A 131 -10.57 -22.60 -11.54
CA PRO A 131 -11.58 -22.17 -10.57
C PRO A 131 -11.14 -20.84 -9.94
N LEU A 132 -12.09 -19.94 -9.74
CA LEU A 132 -11.81 -18.64 -9.10
C LEU A 132 -11.12 -18.81 -7.73
N ALA A 133 -11.50 -19.87 -7.01
CA ALA A 133 -10.90 -20.17 -5.71
C ALA A 133 -9.36 -20.32 -5.77
N CYS A 134 -8.80 -20.76 -6.89
CA CYS A 134 -7.34 -20.87 -7.05
C CYS A 134 -6.62 -19.52 -7.12
N LEU A 135 -7.33 -18.46 -7.51
CA LEU A 135 -6.78 -17.10 -7.62
C LEU A 135 -7.17 -16.22 -6.45
N LYS A 136 -8.12 -16.64 -5.65
CA LYS A 136 -8.63 -15.84 -4.53
C LYS A 136 -7.52 -15.55 -3.52
N GLY A 137 -7.42 -14.27 -3.11
CA GLY A 137 -6.38 -13.83 -2.20
C GLY A 137 -5.03 -13.56 -2.87
N SER A 138 -4.93 -13.64 -4.20
CA SER A 138 -3.70 -13.39 -4.95
C SER A 138 -3.61 -11.98 -5.54
N SER A 139 -4.63 -11.15 -5.38
CA SER A 139 -4.58 -9.74 -5.79
C SER A 139 -3.41 -9.02 -5.12
N GLY A 140 -2.69 -8.21 -5.88
CA GLY A 140 -1.44 -7.57 -5.44
C GLY A 140 -0.20 -8.41 -5.68
N GLY A 141 -0.36 -9.66 -6.10
CA GLY A 141 0.74 -10.54 -6.44
C GLY A 141 1.39 -10.24 -7.80
N PRO A 142 2.58 -10.80 -8.06
CA PRO A 142 3.31 -10.49 -9.28
C PRO A 142 2.79 -11.26 -10.49
N VAL A 143 2.71 -10.56 -11.60
CA VAL A 143 2.60 -11.14 -12.94
C VAL A 143 3.99 -11.09 -13.56
N MET A 144 4.57 -12.26 -13.82
CA MET A 144 5.98 -12.39 -14.17
C MET A 144 6.15 -12.68 -15.66
N CYS A 145 7.27 -12.25 -16.23
CA CYS A 145 7.74 -12.69 -17.52
C CYS A 145 8.55 -14.00 -17.40
N PRO A 146 8.91 -14.67 -18.52
CA PRO A 146 9.69 -15.92 -18.47
C PRO A 146 11.07 -15.78 -17.82
N SER A 147 11.64 -14.57 -17.81
CA SER A 147 12.94 -14.28 -17.17
C SER A 147 12.84 -14.13 -15.65
N GLY A 148 11.64 -14.18 -15.07
CA GLY A 148 11.45 -13.98 -13.63
C GLY A 148 11.40 -12.51 -13.21
N HIS A 149 11.16 -11.57 -14.15
CA HIS A 149 10.95 -10.16 -13.86
C HIS A 149 9.46 -9.83 -13.80
N VAL A 150 9.11 -8.73 -13.12
CA VAL A 150 7.72 -8.33 -12.94
C VAL A 150 7.21 -7.60 -14.16
N ALA A 151 6.18 -8.14 -14.80
CA ALA A 151 5.45 -7.47 -15.88
C ALA A 151 4.29 -6.62 -15.35
N GLY A 152 3.75 -6.94 -14.19
CA GLY A 152 2.66 -6.18 -13.58
C GLY A 152 2.24 -6.73 -12.22
N ILE A 153 1.24 -6.07 -11.65
CA ILE A 153 0.63 -6.43 -10.36
C ILE A 153 -0.77 -6.97 -10.64
N PHE A 154 -1.07 -8.18 -10.17
CA PHE A 154 -2.38 -8.79 -10.38
C PHE A 154 -3.47 -7.98 -9.68
N ARG A 155 -4.46 -7.55 -10.44
CA ARG A 155 -5.57 -6.74 -9.96
C ARG A 155 -6.82 -7.56 -9.71
N ALA A 156 -7.31 -8.26 -10.72
CA ALA A 156 -8.56 -9.00 -10.66
C ALA A 156 -8.60 -10.11 -11.72
N ALA A 157 -9.40 -11.13 -11.46
CA ALA A 157 -9.69 -12.16 -12.44
C ALA A 157 -10.98 -11.84 -13.21
N VAL A 158 -10.99 -12.16 -14.49
CA VAL A 158 -12.19 -12.13 -15.30
C VAL A 158 -12.81 -13.53 -15.27
N CYS A 159 -13.99 -13.62 -14.68
CA CYS A 159 -14.64 -14.89 -14.39
C CYS A 159 -15.97 -15.02 -15.11
N THR A 160 -16.28 -16.26 -15.47
CA THR A 160 -17.64 -16.64 -15.91
C THR A 160 -18.04 -17.88 -15.13
N ARG A 161 -19.14 -17.79 -14.39
CA ARG A 161 -19.70 -18.90 -13.59
C ARG A 161 -18.65 -19.52 -12.63
N GLY A 162 -17.90 -18.67 -11.94
CA GLY A 162 -16.89 -19.12 -10.98
C GLY A 162 -15.60 -19.67 -11.58
N VAL A 163 -15.43 -19.55 -12.90
CA VAL A 163 -14.23 -19.97 -13.62
C VAL A 163 -13.48 -18.75 -14.14
N ALA A 164 -12.23 -18.60 -13.73
CA ALA A 164 -11.34 -17.55 -14.23
C ALA A 164 -10.80 -17.92 -15.61
N LYS A 165 -10.95 -17.01 -16.56
CA LYS A 165 -10.50 -17.16 -17.96
C LYS A 165 -9.42 -16.17 -18.34
N ALA A 166 -9.35 -15.04 -17.65
CA ALA A 166 -8.39 -13.99 -17.93
C ALA A 166 -8.00 -13.26 -16.66
N LEU A 167 -6.91 -12.51 -16.75
CA LEU A 167 -6.38 -11.66 -15.70
C LEU A 167 -6.46 -10.20 -16.11
N GLN A 168 -6.74 -9.34 -15.15
CA GLN A 168 -6.45 -7.91 -15.22
C GLN A 168 -5.27 -7.62 -14.31
N PHE A 169 -4.31 -6.88 -14.81
CA PHE A 169 -3.13 -6.49 -14.03
C PHE A 169 -2.75 -5.03 -14.29
N ILE A 170 -2.05 -4.46 -13.34
CA ILE A 170 -1.52 -3.11 -13.46
C ILE A 170 -0.13 -3.24 -14.07
N PRO A 171 0.13 -2.69 -15.27
CA PRO A 171 1.43 -2.81 -15.92
C PRO A 171 2.55 -2.25 -15.03
N VAL A 172 3.72 -2.88 -15.07
CA VAL A 172 4.86 -2.44 -14.26
C VAL A 172 5.31 -1.02 -14.63
N GLU A 173 5.15 -0.59 -15.85
CA GLU A 173 5.45 0.75 -16.31
C GLU A 173 4.62 1.81 -15.57
N THR A 174 3.40 1.45 -15.18
CA THR A 174 2.50 2.33 -14.42
C THR A 174 3.05 2.64 -13.04
N LEU A 175 3.84 1.74 -12.45
CA LEU A 175 4.42 1.94 -11.12
C LEU A 175 5.39 3.14 -11.09
N SER A 176 6.16 3.34 -12.17
CA SER A 176 7.12 4.45 -12.26
C SER A 176 6.46 5.79 -12.56
N THR A 177 5.20 5.81 -12.96
CA THR A 177 4.46 7.05 -13.26
C THR A 177 3.65 7.56 -12.07
N GLN A 178 3.65 6.86 -10.94
CA GLN A 178 2.89 7.25 -9.78
C GLN A 178 3.44 8.53 -9.15
N THR A 179 2.51 9.40 -8.76
CA THR A 179 2.84 10.61 -8.01
C THR A 179 2.85 10.28 -6.52
N ARG A 180 3.92 10.67 -5.85
CA ARG A 180 4.04 10.48 -4.41
C ARG A 180 2.90 11.19 -3.69
N SER A 181 2.21 10.47 -2.81
CA SER A 181 1.15 11.05 -1.97
C SER A 181 1.74 12.15 -1.10
N PRO A 182 0.98 13.22 -0.82
CA PRO A 182 1.43 14.22 0.14
C PRO A 182 1.73 13.53 1.46
N SER A 183 3.01 13.49 1.81
CA SER A 183 3.42 13.04 3.12
C SER A 183 3.55 14.27 4.01
N PHE A 184 3.30 14.09 5.30
CA PHE A 184 3.80 15.02 6.30
C PHE A 184 5.32 15.01 6.15
N SER A 185 5.88 15.95 5.40
CA SER A 185 7.33 16.08 5.34
C SER A 185 7.75 16.68 6.67
N ASP A 186 8.39 15.86 7.48
CA ASP A 186 9.31 16.37 8.46
C ASP A 186 10.40 17.09 7.67
N ASN A 187 10.26 18.40 7.53
CA ASN A 187 11.31 19.20 6.95
C ASN A 187 12.56 18.95 7.80
N SER A 188 13.56 18.38 7.20
CA SER A 188 14.81 17.99 7.80
C SER A 188 15.57 19.14 8.50
N THR A 189 15.07 20.36 8.41
CA THR A 189 15.54 21.49 9.21
C THR A 189 14.45 21.76 10.24
N PRO A 190 14.58 21.28 11.50
CA PRO A 190 13.66 21.67 12.54
C PRO A 190 13.64 23.20 12.60
N PRO A 191 12.44 23.83 12.70
CA PRO A 191 12.38 25.25 12.92
C PRO A 191 13.23 25.57 14.14
N ALA A 192 14.03 26.63 14.07
CA ALA A 192 14.83 27.06 15.18
C ALA A 192 13.96 27.10 16.43
N VAL A 193 14.29 26.28 17.40
CA VAL A 193 13.58 26.29 18.70
C VAL A 193 13.78 27.70 19.26
N PRO A 194 12.71 28.46 19.50
CA PRO A 194 12.86 29.78 20.08
C PRO A 194 13.60 29.64 21.41
N GLN A 195 14.59 30.49 21.63
CA GLN A 195 15.37 30.46 22.86
C GLN A 195 14.55 30.70 24.11
N SER A 196 13.37 31.26 23.93
CA SER A 196 12.38 31.43 24.99
C SER A 196 10.98 31.21 24.44
N TYR A 197 10.16 30.54 25.19
CA TYR A 197 8.75 30.35 24.90
C TYR A 197 7.92 30.50 26.16
N GLN A 198 6.66 30.85 26.00
CA GLN A 198 5.72 30.94 27.10
C GLN A 198 4.81 29.71 27.11
N VAL A 199 4.64 29.14 28.28
CA VAL A 199 3.67 28.07 28.52
C VAL A 199 2.51 28.65 29.29
N GLY A 200 1.32 28.53 28.73
CA GLY A 200 0.08 28.93 29.38
C GLY A 200 -0.87 27.76 29.51
N TYR A 201 -1.63 27.75 30.58
CA TYR A 201 -2.67 26.76 30.84
C TYR A 201 -4.03 27.44 30.82
N LEU A 202 -4.94 26.94 30.00
CA LEU A 202 -6.32 27.41 29.97
C LEU A 202 -7.22 26.31 30.55
N HIS A 203 -7.76 26.60 31.73
CA HIS A 203 -8.71 25.72 32.40
C HIS A 203 -10.14 26.24 32.13
N ALA A 204 -10.91 25.49 31.38
CA ALA A 204 -12.27 25.89 31.05
C ALA A 204 -13.16 24.64 30.86
N PRO A 205 -14.46 24.72 31.17
CA PRO A 205 -15.36 23.58 31.03
C PRO A 205 -15.46 23.08 29.59
N THR A 206 -15.89 21.83 29.44
CA THR A 206 -16.25 21.28 28.15
C THR A 206 -17.36 22.09 27.49
N GLY A 207 -17.24 22.38 26.19
CA GLY A 207 -18.20 23.19 25.46
C GLY A 207 -17.97 24.71 25.54
N SER A 208 -16.96 25.19 26.28
CA SER A 208 -16.65 26.61 26.38
C SER A 208 -16.02 27.23 25.11
N GLY A 209 -15.70 26.40 24.11
CA GLY A 209 -15.07 26.82 22.85
C GLY A 209 -13.56 26.93 22.89
N LYS A 210 -12.88 26.29 23.85
CA LYS A 210 -11.40 26.26 23.92
C LYS A 210 -10.75 25.91 22.59
N SER A 211 -11.18 24.81 22.02
CA SER A 211 -10.57 24.25 20.80
C SER A 211 -10.85 25.09 19.54
N THR A 212 -11.86 25.95 19.57
CA THR A 212 -12.25 26.79 18.44
C THR A 212 -11.83 28.24 18.62
N LYS A 213 -12.09 28.83 19.77
CA LYS A 213 -11.85 30.26 20.03
C LYS A 213 -10.36 30.57 20.20
N VAL A 214 -9.60 29.70 20.87
CA VAL A 214 -8.18 29.98 21.12
C VAL A 214 -7.36 29.92 19.84
N PRO A 215 -7.40 28.85 19.02
CA PRO A 215 -6.68 28.86 17.76
C PRO A 215 -7.11 30.01 16.83
N ALA A 216 -8.40 30.30 16.74
CA ALA A 216 -8.91 31.38 15.91
C ALA A 216 -8.36 32.74 16.34
N ALA A 217 -8.25 32.99 17.64
CA ALA A 217 -7.70 34.25 18.16
C ALA A 217 -6.23 34.44 17.78
N TYR A 218 -5.42 33.36 17.81
CA TYR A 218 -4.03 33.44 17.38
C TYR A 218 -3.88 33.59 15.88
N VAL A 219 -4.69 32.90 15.09
CA VAL A 219 -4.70 33.07 13.63
C VAL A 219 -5.08 34.50 13.26
N ALA A 220 -6.06 35.11 13.94
CA ALA A 220 -6.45 36.49 13.72
C ALA A 220 -5.32 37.50 14.02
N GLN A 221 -4.37 37.13 14.86
CA GLN A 221 -3.16 37.93 15.16
C GLN A 221 -1.99 37.64 14.21
N GLY A 222 -2.18 36.80 13.20
CA GLY A 222 -1.15 36.47 12.23
C GLY A 222 -0.23 35.30 12.60
N TYR A 223 -0.53 34.58 13.68
CA TYR A 223 0.27 33.42 14.06
C TYR A 223 -0.07 32.18 13.23
N THR A 224 0.95 31.36 12.96
CA THR A 224 0.76 29.99 12.51
C THR A 224 0.49 29.11 13.73
N VAL A 225 -0.59 28.34 13.70
CA VAL A 225 -1.06 27.58 14.85
C VAL A 225 -1.02 26.07 14.54
N LEU A 226 -0.33 25.31 15.40
CA LEU A 226 -0.37 23.86 15.39
C LEU A 226 -1.26 23.37 16.53
N VAL A 227 -2.30 22.61 16.20
CA VAL A 227 -3.22 22.05 17.20
C VAL A 227 -2.97 20.56 17.34
N LEU A 228 -2.62 20.13 18.53
CA LEU A 228 -2.41 18.72 18.86
C LEU A 228 -3.59 18.24 19.71
N ASN A 229 -4.32 17.27 19.18
CA ASN A 229 -5.50 16.71 19.84
C ASN A 229 -5.22 15.28 20.33
N PRO A 230 -5.82 14.87 21.46
CA PRO A 230 -5.59 13.54 22.04
C PRO A 230 -6.31 12.41 21.28
N SER A 231 -7.21 12.72 20.34
CA SER A 231 -7.98 11.72 19.60
C SER A 231 -8.17 12.10 18.14
N VAL A 232 -8.35 11.08 17.30
CA VAL A 232 -8.65 11.26 15.86
C VAL A 232 -9.99 11.98 15.67
N ALA A 233 -10.99 11.67 16.47
CA ALA A 233 -12.30 12.31 16.38
C ALA A 233 -12.22 13.83 16.64
N ALA A 234 -11.45 14.25 17.66
CA ALA A 234 -11.24 15.67 17.92
C ALA A 234 -10.48 16.37 16.80
N THR A 235 -9.48 15.70 16.21
CA THR A 235 -8.69 16.21 15.09
C THR A 235 -9.56 16.41 13.85
N LEU A 236 -10.42 15.46 13.51
CA LEU A 236 -11.34 15.55 12.37
C LEU A 236 -12.38 16.65 12.58
N GLY A 237 -12.92 16.78 13.79
CA GLY A 237 -13.84 17.86 14.16
C GLY A 237 -13.19 19.24 14.01
N PHE A 238 -11.94 19.40 14.41
CA PHE A 238 -11.18 20.63 14.25
C PHE A 238 -10.90 20.95 12.78
N GLY A 239 -10.52 19.97 11.97
CA GLY A 239 -10.31 20.15 10.53
C GLY A 239 -11.58 20.63 9.83
N SER A 240 -12.73 20.08 10.18
CA SER A 240 -14.02 20.52 9.67
C SER A 240 -14.37 21.97 10.06
N PHE A 241 -14.00 22.39 11.25
CA PHE A 241 -14.16 23.78 11.70
C PHE A 241 -13.28 24.72 10.89
N MET A 242 -12.00 24.42 10.74
CA MET A 242 -11.05 25.28 10.01
C MET A 242 -11.37 25.41 8.53
N SER A 243 -11.97 24.42 7.90
CA SER A 243 -12.37 24.47 6.50
C SER A 243 -13.58 25.37 6.23
N ARG A 244 -14.32 25.78 7.27
CA ARG A 244 -15.46 26.72 7.17
C ARG A 244 -15.09 28.16 7.48
N ALA A 245 -13.91 28.37 7.99
CA ALA A 245 -13.37 29.67 8.33
C ALA A 245 -12.60 30.27 7.15
#